data_097ab94dffade9b818d470b7f4c771e4
#
_entry.id   097ab94dffade9b818d470b7f4c771e4
#
_cell.length_a   1.000
_cell.length_b   1.000
_cell.length_c   1.000
_cell.angle_alpha   90.00
_cell.angle_beta   90.00
_cell.angle_gamma   90.00
#
_symmetry.space_group_name_H-M   'P 1'
#
loop_
_entity.id
_entity.type
_entity.pdbx_description
1 polymer ?
#
loop_
_entity_poly.entity_id
_entity_poly.type
_entity_poly.pdbx_seq_one_letter_code
_entity_poly.pdbx_strand_id
1 'polypeptide(L)'
;ALAEVSMGDANEDVKAAAAGALGKLTARYTDAAGMGASELYLRLAQLYYAGSFRVLAYADRPLVLWYWQDGLKNQPVPRHLYVLKLAEEAAYDALRVSPDNSSARALLARIIASEKRATDALAATMGGDELFDSYANGLASAAGVVAAMGWPTLSQALGDSLDSGDQGAAAFLLDVMPHVYGGADFTTDHPVVRATMDPNAGVRLAAAEALLRFNAGSRLTSFPDPDGFMN
;
A
#
# COMPACT_ATOMS: atom_id res chain seq x y z
N ALA A 1 2.95 -4.90 -18.38
CA ALA A 1 2.77 -4.68 -19.82
C ALA A 1 3.04 -5.95 -20.64
N LEU A 2 4.31 -6.42 -20.85
CA LEU A 2 4.59 -7.57 -21.74
C LEU A 2 3.84 -8.84 -21.35
N ALA A 3 3.80 -9.21 -20.06
CA ALA A 3 3.06 -10.37 -19.58
C ALA A 3 1.55 -10.24 -19.82
N GLU A 4 1.00 -9.06 -19.71
CA GLU A 4 -0.42 -8.78 -19.99
C GLU A 4 -0.71 -8.89 -21.48
N VAL A 5 0.11 -8.24 -22.33
CA VAL A 5 -0.03 -8.29 -23.79
C VAL A 5 0.12 -9.73 -24.32
N SER A 6 1.05 -10.52 -23.78
CA SER A 6 1.25 -11.90 -24.18
C SER A 6 0.06 -12.82 -23.89
N MET A 7 -0.85 -12.42 -22.99
CA MET A 7 -2.04 -13.21 -22.63
C MET A 7 -3.33 -12.66 -23.24
N GLY A 8 -3.44 -11.34 -23.41
CA GLY A 8 -4.70 -10.66 -23.65
C GLY A 8 -4.82 -9.86 -24.96
N ASP A 9 -3.76 -9.71 -25.75
CA ASP A 9 -3.85 -8.96 -27.01
C ASP A 9 -4.72 -9.71 -28.06
N ALA A 10 -5.46 -8.95 -28.85
CA ALA A 10 -6.29 -9.53 -29.91
C ALA A 10 -5.49 -10.02 -31.11
N ASN A 11 -4.24 -9.55 -31.28
CA ASN A 11 -3.37 -9.91 -32.38
C ASN A 11 -2.37 -11.00 -31.96
N GLU A 12 -2.44 -12.16 -32.58
CA GLU A 12 -1.58 -13.31 -32.26
C GLU A 12 -0.09 -13.03 -32.49
N ASP A 13 0.28 -12.22 -33.50
CA ASP A 13 1.68 -11.85 -33.75
C ASP A 13 2.21 -10.96 -32.61
N VAL A 14 1.37 -10.05 -32.09
CA VAL A 14 1.71 -9.22 -30.93
C VAL A 14 1.87 -10.05 -29.68
N LYS A 15 0.97 -11.02 -29.44
CA LYS A 15 1.11 -11.97 -28.34
C LYS A 15 2.40 -12.77 -28.42
N ALA A 16 2.71 -13.33 -29.60
CA ALA A 16 3.93 -14.11 -29.81
C ALA A 16 5.19 -13.27 -29.59
N ALA A 17 5.21 -12.03 -30.10
CA ALA A 17 6.33 -11.12 -29.91
C ALA A 17 6.51 -10.75 -28.42
N ALA A 18 5.42 -10.45 -27.71
CA ALA A 18 5.43 -10.14 -26.28
C ALA A 18 5.91 -11.35 -25.44
N ALA A 19 5.42 -12.56 -25.75
CA ALA A 19 5.86 -13.78 -25.09
C ALA A 19 7.35 -14.07 -25.32
N GLY A 20 7.83 -13.87 -26.54
CA GLY A 20 9.25 -14.01 -26.88
C GLY A 20 10.14 -13.00 -26.14
N ALA A 21 9.70 -11.74 -26.03
CA ALA A 21 10.40 -10.71 -25.29
C ALA A 21 10.40 -11.02 -23.77
N LEU A 22 9.27 -11.44 -23.22
CA LEU A 22 9.14 -11.86 -21.83
C LEU A 22 10.06 -13.04 -21.51
N GLY A 23 10.11 -14.06 -22.37
CA GLY A 23 11.01 -15.20 -22.21
C GLY A 23 12.49 -14.80 -22.15
N LYS A 24 12.91 -13.84 -22.96
CA LYS A 24 14.31 -13.30 -22.92
C LYS A 24 14.59 -12.54 -21.63
N LEU A 25 13.61 -11.79 -21.12
CA LEU A 25 13.74 -11.06 -19.85
C LEU A 25 13.80 -12.00 -18.65
N THR A 26 12.89 -13.00 -18.58
CA THR A 26 12.84 -13.96 -17.47
C THR A 26 14.03 -14.90 -17.44
N ALA A 27 14.63 -15.21 -18.60
CA ALA A 27 15.90 -15.92 -18.66
C ALA A 27 17.07 -15.15 -18.04
N ARG A 28 17.01 -13.80 -18.09
CA ARG A 28 18.01 -12.92 -17.47
C ARG A 28 17.70 -12.56 -16.02
N TYR A 29 16.42 -12.50 -15.67
CA TYR A 29 15.90 -12.12 -14.35
C TYR A 29 15.06 -13.27 -13.79
N THR A 30 15.75 -14.24 -13.21
CA THR A 30 15.15 -15.52 -12.74
C THR A 30 14.13 -15.35 -11.63
N ASP A 31 14.20 -14.25 -10.87
CA ASP A 31 13.24 -13.88 -9.83
C ASP A 31 11.86 -13.48 -10.38
N ALA A 32 11.77 -13.18 -11.68
CA ALA A 32 10.52 -12.90 -12.39
C ALA A 32 10.00 -14.11 -13.21
N ALA A 33 10.74 -15.22 -13.22
CA ALA A 33 10.37 -16.39 -14.00
C ALA A 33 9.12 -17.06 -13.42
N GLY A 34 8.12 -17.30 -14.26
CA GLY A 34 6.86 -17.95 -13.85
C GLY A 34 5.83 -17.04 -13.19
N MET A 35 6.15 -15.76 -12.96
CA MET A 35 5.18 -14.80 -12.43
C MET A 35 4.17 -14.38 -13.48
N GLY A 36 2.89 -14.33 -13.10
CA GLY A 36 1.82 -13.74 -13.90
C GLY A 36 1.90 -12.21 -13.95
N ALA A 37 1.12 -11.59 -14.84
CA ALA A 37 1.15 -10.13 -15.01
C ALA A 37 0.82 -9.37 -13.72
N SER A 38 -0.19 -9.80 -12.98
CA SER A 38 -0.56 -9.18 -11.68
C SER A 38 0.57 -9.29 -10.65
N GLU A 39 1.25 -10.43 -10.58
CA GLU A 39 2.37 -10.65 -9.66
C GLU A 39 3.57 -9.76 -10.02
N LEU A 40 3.86 -9.57 -11.31
CA LEU A 40 4.92 -8.69 -11.78
C LEU A 40 4.62 -7.22 -11.45
N TYR A 41 3.37 -6.78 -11.61
CA TYR A 41 2.95 -5.43 -11.20
C TYR A 41 3.00 -5.26 -9.67
N LEU A 42 2.55 -6.27 -8.90
CA LEU A 42 2.66 -6.26 -7.45
C LEU A 42 4.13 -6.17 -7.00
N ARG A 43 5.01 -6.95 -7.63
CA ARG A 43 6.45 -6.89 -7.34
C ARG A 43 7.04 -5.52 -7.65
N LEU A 44 6.63 -4.91 -8.75
CA LEU A 44 7.05 -3.55 -9.12
C LEU A 44 6.56 -2.53 -8.07
N ALA A 45 5.30 -2.62 -7.65
CA ALA A 45 4.73 -1.78 -6.60
C ALA A 45 5.51 -1.89 -5.29
N GLN A 46 5.86 -3.12 -4.88
CA GLN A 46 6.68 -3.38 -3.69
C GLN A 46 8.08 -2.75 -3.79
N LEU A 47 8.72 -2.82 -4.97
CA LEU A 47 10.03 -2.22 -5.20
C LEU A 47 9.98 -0.69 -5.13
N TYR A 48 8.94 -0.06 -5.69
CA TYR A 48 8.71 1.38 -5.54
C TYR A 48 8.44 1.73 -4.08
N TYR A 49 7.53 1.04 -3.43
CA TYR A 49 7.18 1.31 -2.03
C TYR A 49 8.38 1.19 -1.08
N ALA A 50 9.24 0.22 -1.32
CA ALA A 50 10.49 0.05 -0.59
C ALA A 50 11.57 1.08 -0.95
N GLY A 51 11.33 2.01 -1.87
CA GLY A 51 12.30 3.00 -2.31
C GLY A 51 13.52 2.37 -3.00
N SER A 52 13.34 1.24 -3.67
CA SER A 52 14.46 0.50 -4.27
C SER A 52 15.16 1.30 -5.38
N PHE A 53 16.47 1.51 -5.23
CA PHE A 53 17.28 2.19 -6.25
C PHE A 53 17.26 1.48 -7.61
N ARG A 54 16.93 0.19 -7.67
CA ARG A 54 16.82 -0.57 -8.94
C ARG A 54 15.77 -0.01 -9.89
N VAL A 55 14.71 0.59 -9.33
CA VAL A 55 13.61 1.19 -10.12
C VAL A 55 13.62 2.71 -10.09
N LEU A 56 14.41 3.33 -9.19
CA LEU A 56 14.46 4.78 -8.96
C LEU A 56 15.73 5.45 -9.47
N ALA A 57 16.57 4.76 -10.24
CA ALA A 57 17.89 5.24 -10.68
C ALA A 57 17.88 6.57 -11.46
N TYR A 58 16.70 7.11 -11.81
CA TYR A 58 16.54 8.34 -12.58
C TYR A 58 15.66 9.39 -11.90
N ALA A 59 15.50 9.31 -10.58
CA ALA A 59 14.63 10.21 -9.78
C ALA A 59 15.13 11.67 -9.71
N ASP A 60 16.25 12.01 -10.31
CA ASP A 60 16.79 13.40 -10.37
C ASP A 60 16.14 14.29 -11.43
N ARG A 61 15.19 13.75 -12.20
CA ARG A 61 14.46 14.47 -13.27
C ARG A 61 13.18 15.10 -12.70
N PRO A 62 12.52 15.99 -13.48
CA PRO A 62 11.20 16.50 -13.07
C PRO A 62 10.28 15.37 -12.66
N LEU A 63 9.75 15.46 -11.43
CA LEU A 63 8.93 14.42 -10.83
C LEU A 63 7.51 14.53 -11.42
N VAL A 64 7.28 13.80 -12.49
CA VAL A 64 6.01 13.75 -13.20
C VAL A 64 5.57 12.31 -13.41
N LEU A 65 4.27 12.06 -13.27
CA LEU A 65 3.65 10.83 -13.72
C LEU A 65 3.17 11.02 -15.16
N TRP A 66 3.38 10.01 -15.99
CA TRP A 66 2.91 9.98 -17.37
C TRP A 66 1.73 9.02 -17.47
N TYR A 67 0.65 9.48 -18.04
CA TYR A 67 -0.54 8.68 -18.28
C TYR A 67 -1.15 8.96 -19.66
N TRP A 68 -1.95 8.02 -20.15
CA TRP A 68 -2.62 8.11 -21.43
C TRP A 68 -4.07 8.54 -21.23
N GLN A 69 -4.43 9.71 -21.74
CA GLN A 69 -5.80 10.20 -21.78
C GLN A 69 -5.95 11.06 -23.04
N ASP A 70 -6.51 10.49 -24.12
CA ASP A 70 -6.58 11.13 -25.43
C ASP A 70 -5.23 11.69 -25.93
N GLY A 71 -4.15 10.94 -25.64
CA GLY A 71 -2.77 11.32 -25.86
C GLY A 71 -1.93 11.20 -24.58
N LEU A 72 -0.61 11.31 -24.75
CA LEU A 72 0.34 11.24 -23.62
C LEU A 72 0.28 12.56 -22.83
N LYS A 73 -0.08 12.48 -21.57
CA LYS A 73 -0.12 13.60 -20.62
C LYS A 73 0.82 13.35 -19.45
N ASN A 74 1.18 14.39 -18.73
CA ASN A 74 1.94 14.30 -17.50
C ASN A 74 1.26 15.10 -16.38
N GLN A 75 1.51 14.67 -15.15
CA GLN A 75 1.07 15.33 -13.93
C GLN A 75 2.26 15.53 -13.01
N PRO A 76 2.57 16.77 -12.61
CA PRO A 76 3.58 17.01 -11.58
C PRO A 76 3.19 16.34 -10.27
N VAL A 77 4.19 15.80 -9.55
CA VAL A 77 3.99 15.15 -8.26
C VAL A 77 4.92 15.76 -7.22
N PRO A 78 4.44 16.08 -6.01
CA PRO A 78 5.31 16.51 -4.92
C PRO A 78 6.38 15.46 -4.62
N ARG A 79 7.60 15.92 -4.33
CA ARG A 79 8.76 15.05 -4.15
C ARG A 79 8.53 13.93 -3.13
N HIS A 80 7.88 14.23 -2.01
CA HIS A 80 7.61 13.29 -0.93
C HIS A 80 6.60 12.20 -1.30
N LEU A 81 5.76 12.42 -2.32
CA LEU A 81 4.77 11.47 -2.80
C LEU A 81 5.21 10.70 -4.06
N TYR A 82 6.24 11.15 -4.77
CA TYR A 82 6.56 10.62 -6.10
C TYR A 82 6.71 9.10 -6.13
N VAL A 83 7.49 8.56 -5.20
CA VAL A 83 7.75 7.12 -5.11
C VAL A 83 6.50 6.34 -4.72
N LEU A 84 5.69 6.90 -3.81
CA LEU A 84 4.42 6.32 -3.38
C LEU A 84 3.41 6.31 -4.52
N LYS A 85 3.35 7.37 -5.32
CA LYS A 85 2.48 7.43 -6.51
C LYS A 85 2.88 6.42 -7.58
N LEU A 86 4.17 6.18 -7.81
CA LEU A 86 4.61 5.09 -8.69
C LEU A 86 4.21 3.72 -8.14
N ALA A 87 4.30 3.53 -6.82
CA ALA A 87 3.85 2.30 -6.17
C ALA A 87 2.33 2.12 -6.28
N GLU A 88 1.58 3.20 -6.09
CA GLU A 88 0.12 3.21 -6.22
C GLU A 88 -0.33 2.81 -7.62
N GLU A 89 0.24 3.42 -8.69
CA GLU A 89 -0.06 3.06 -10.08
C GLU A 89 0.22 1.58 -10.36
N ALA A 90 1.37 1.07 -9.93
CA ALA A 90 1.71 -0.33 -10.13
C ALA A 90 0.78 -1.28 -9.33
N ALA A 91 0.32 -0.88 -8.14
CA ALA A 91 -0.65 -1.64 -7.37
C ALA A 91 -2.03 -1.65 -8.04
N TYR A 92 -2.48 -0.54 -8.61
CA TYR A 92 -3.70 -0.49 -9.42
C TYR A 92 -3.58 -1.35 -10.68
N ASP A 93 -2.43 -1.35 -11.36
CA ASP A 93 -2.20 -2.24 -12.50
C ASP A 93 -2.28 -3.73 -12.11
N ALA A 94 -1.75 -4.11 -10.94
CA ALA A 94 -1.89 -5.46 -10.42
C ALA A 94 -3.36 -5.84 -10.20
N LEU A 95 -4.15 -4.92 -9.62
CA LEU A 95 -5.58 -5.14 -9.36
C LEU A 95 -6.43 -5.09 -10.65
N ARG A 96 -6.05 -4.29 -11.64
CA ARG A 96 -6.70 -4.27 -12.95
C ARG A 96 -6.58 -5.61 -13.66
N VAL A 97 -5.42 -6.28 -13.55
CA VAL A 97 -5.17 -7.61 -14.12
C VAL A 97 -5.85 -8.71 -13.28
N SER A 98 -5.81 -8.59 -11.96
CA SER A 98 -6.41 -9.56 -11.03
C SER A 98 -7.10 -8.81 -9.87
N PRO A 99 -8.40 -8.52 -10.00
CA PRO A 99 -9.15 -7.79 -8.96
C PRO A 99 -9.16 -8.48 -7.59
N ASP A 100 -8.98 -9.80 -7.55
CA ASP A 100 -9.00 -10.61 -6.33
C ASP A 100 -7.61 -10.72 -5.67
N ASN A 101 -6.58 -10.05 -6.18
CA ASN A 101 -5.24 -10.07 -5.60
C ASN A 101 -5.24 -9.34 -4.23
N SER A 102 -5.41 -10.12 -3.15
CA SER A 102 -5.47 -9.59 -1.78
C SER A 102 -4.16 -8.89 -1.37
N SER A 103 -3.00 -9.39 -1.82
CA SER A 103 -1.70 -8.78 -1.51
C SER A 103 -1.53 -7.42 -2.18
N ALA A 104 -2.02 -7.25 -3.41
CA ALA A 104 -2.00 -5.96 -4.08
C ALA A 104 -2.95 -4.97 -3.39
N ARG A 105 -4.11 -5.44 -2.92
CA ARG A 105 -5.08 -4.62 -2.17
C ARG A 105 -4.52 -4.19 -0.82
N ALA A 106 -3.88 -5.11 -0.09
CA ALA A 106 -3.23 -4.80 1.19
C ALA A 106 -2.06 -3.81 1.01
N LEU A 107 -1.24 -3.98 -0.03
CA LEU A 107 -0.17 -3.04 -0.36
C LEU A 107 -0.73 -1.65 -0.71
N LEU A 108 -1.82 -1.58 -1.49
CA LEU A 108 -2.49 -0.32 -1.83
C LEU A 108 -2.98 0.41 -0.58
N ALA A 109 -3.57 -0.30 0.39
CA ALA A 109 -3.96 0.29 1.67
C ALA A 109 -2.77 0.91 2.42
N ARG A 110 -1.62 0.23 2.43
CA ARG A 110 -0.37 0.72 3.03
C ARG A 110 0.18 1.95 2.30
N ILE A 111 0.14 1.95 0.98
CA ILE A 111 0.61 3.07 0.16
C ILE A 111 -0.22 4.32 0.48
N ILE A 112 -1.56 4.23 0.45
CA ILE A 112 -2.47 5.35 0.76
C ILE A 112 -2.24 5.85 2.20
N ALA A 113 -2.07 4.94 3.15
CA ALA A 113 -1.73 5.28 4.53
C ALA A 113 -0.42 6.09 4.62
N SER A 114 0.62 5.65 3.90
CA SER A 114 1.92 6.31 3.86
C SER A 114 1.87 7.67 3.16
N GLU A 115 1.11 7.80 2.08
CA GLU A 115 0.87 9.09 1.40
C GLU A 115 0.23 10.10 2.34
N LYS A 116 -0.84 9.69 3.04
CA LYS A 116 -1.53 10.55 4.01
C LYS A 116 -0.58 10.99 5.12
N ARG A 117 0.16 10.06 5.71
CA ARG A 117 1.11 10.34 6.80
C ARG A 117 2.26 11.24 6.35
N ALA A 118 2.84 11.00 5.17
CA ALA A 118 3.90 11.84 4.61
C ALA A 118 3.41 13.26 4.34
N THR A 119 2.19 13.42 3.85
CA THR A 119 1.59 14.72 3.58
C THR A 119 1.27 15.45 4.88
N ASP A 120 0.67 14.78 5.87
CA ASP A 120 0.36 15.39 7.18
C ASP A 120 1.62 15.88 7.91
N ALA A 121 2.70 15.12 7.83
CA ALA A 121 3.97 15.49 8.45
C ALA A 121 4.58 16.78 7.86
N LEU A 122 4.24 17.13 6.62
CA LEU A 122 4.75 18.31 5.91
C LEU A 122 3.74 19.47 5.89
N ALA A 123 2.50 19.28 6.34
CA ALA A 123 1.43 20.27 6.22
C ALA A 123 1.80 21.62 6.86
N ALA A 124 2.49 21.61 8.00
CA ALA A 124 2.90 22.83 8.68
C ALA A 124 3.97 23.65 7.93
N THR A 125 4.77 22.99 7.08
CA THR A 125 5.90 23.62 6.37
C THR A 125 5.63 23.87 4.89
N MET A 126 4.74 23.10 4.29
CA MET A 126 4.43 23.14 2.85
C MET A 126 3.05 23.70 2.55
N GLY A 127 2.22 23.95 3.57
CA GLY A 127 0.90 24.56 3.38
C GLY A 127 1.01 25.92 2.68
N GLY A 128 0.16 26.14 1.66
CA GLY A 128 0.20 27.30 0.78
C GLY A 128 0.96 27.07 -0.55
N ASP A 129 1.67 25.95 -0.69
CA ASP A 129 2.14 25.47 -2.00
C ASP A 129 0.97 24.85 -2.76
N GLU A 130 0.65 25.36 -3.93
CA GLU A 130 -0.53 24.96 -4.71
C GLU A 130 -0.51 23.47 -5.08
N LEU A 131 0.65 22.96 -5.46
CA LEU A 131 0.83 21.54 -5.80
C LEU A 131 0.65 20.65 -4.56
N PHE A 132 1.26 21.04 -3.44
CA PHE A 132 1.12 20.32 -2.17
C PHE A 132 -0.34 20.31 -1.70
N ASP A 133 -1.01 21.47 -1.69
CA ASP A 133 -2.40 21.61 -1.23
C ASP A 133 -3.37 20.80 -2.09
N SER A 134 -3.15 20.73 -3.41
CA SER A 134 -3.93 19.89 -4.32
C SER A 134 -3.88 18.41 -3.93
N TYR A 135 -2.68 17.88 -3.64
CA TYR A 135 -2.52 16.48 -3.21
C TYR A 135 -3.03 16.26 -1.79
N ALA A 136 -2.82 17.20 -0.87
CA ALA A 136 -3.35 17.12 0.50
C ALA A 136 -4.88 17.04 0.52
N ASN A 137 -5.54 17.84 -0.32
CA ASN A 137 -6.99 17.80 -0.50
C ASN A 137 -7.48 16.47 -1.11
N GLY A 138 -6.74 15.90 -2.07
CA GLY A 138 -7.03 14.57 -2.62
C GLY A 138 -6.95 13.46 -1.57
N LEU A 139 -6.04 13.61 -0.60
CA LEU A 139 -5.86 12.66 0.50
C LEU A 139 -6.79 12.89 1.71
N ALA A 140 -7.64 13.90 1.68
CA ALA A 140 -8.58 14.17 2.79
C ALA A 140 -9.53 12.99 3.06
N SER A 141 -9.90 12.22 2.03
CA SER A 141 -10.76 11.04 2.14
C SER A 141 -10.00 9.71 2.32
N ALA A 142 -8.68 9.72 2.47
CA ALA A 142 -7.84 8.52 2.51
C ALA A 142 -8.32 7.48 3.54
N ALA A 143 -8.72 7.91 4.73
CA ALA A 143 -9.26 7.01 5.75
C ALA A 143 -10.53 6.28 5.29
N GLY A 144 -11.44 6.98 4.62
CA GLY A 144 -12.66 6.39 4.06
C GLY A 144 -12.36 5.41 2.91
N VAL A 145 -11.41 5.74 2.04
CA VAL A 145 -10.97 4.85 0.94
C VAL A 145 -10.36 3.58 1.51
N VAL A 146 -9.46 3.70 2.48
CA VAL A 146 -8.83 2.54 3.13
C VAL A 146 -9.87 1.72 3.90
N ALA A 147 -10.79 2.34 4.63
CA ALA A 147 -11.89 1.66 5.32
C ALA A 147 -12.76 0.83 4.35
N ALA A 148 -13.05 1.36 3.16
CA ALA A 148 -13.84 0.66 2.14
C ALA A 148 -13.18 -0.63 1.62
N MET A 149 -11.87 -0.84 1.84
CA MET A 149 -11.19 -2.09 1.47
C MET A 149 -11.53 -3.26 2.40
N GLY A 150 -12.12 -2.98 3.56
CA GLY A 150 -12.68 -3.96 4.48
C GLY A 150 -11.67 -4.64 5.41
N TRP A 151 -12.21 -5.25 6.45
CA TRP A 151 -11.45 -5.85 7.55
C TRP A 151 -10.33 -6.83 7.14
N PRO A 152 -10.56 -7.80 6.23
CA PRO A 152 -9.49 -8.75 5.86
C PRO A 152 -8.29 -8.06 5.23
N THR A 153 -8.53 -7.08 4.35
CA THR A 153 -7.47 -6.30 3.70
C THR A 153 -6.68 -5.46 4.70
N LEU A 154 -7.37 -4.79 5.63
CA LEU A 154 -6.72 -3.97 6.66
C LEU A 154 -5.92 -4.83 7.62
N SER A 155 -6.42 -6.00 8.01
CA SER A 155 -5.69 -6.95 8.87
C SER A 155 -4.41 -7.44 8.21
N GLN A 156 -4.47 -7.80 6.91
CA GLN A 156 -3.28 -8.17 6.15
C GLN A 156 -2.31 -6.99 6.04
N ALA A 157 -2.81 -5.79 5.66
CA ALA A 157 -1.98 -4.59 5.51
C ALA A 157 -1.28 -4.20 6.83
N LEU A 158 -1.98 -4.31 7.97
CA LEU A 158 -1.38 -4.07 9.29
C LEU A 158 -0.29 -5.09 9.60
N GLY A 159 -0.55 -6.39 9.36
CA GLY A 159 0.47 -7.45 9.53
C GLY A 159 1.73 -7.15 8.72
N ASP A 160 1.56 -6.87 7.42
CA ASP A 160 2.66 -6.54 6.51
C ASP A 160 3.42 -5.26 6.94
N SER A 161 2.71 -4.27 7.53
CA SER A 161 3.32 -3.04 8.04
C SER A 161 4.17 -3.29 9.26
N LEU A 162 3.68 -4.10 10.21
CA LEU A 162 4.43 -4.51 11.41
C LEU A 162 5.68 -5.31 11.02
N ASP A 163 5.54 -6.27 10.11
CA ASP A 163 6.63 -7.14 9.66
C ASP A 163 7.74 -6.37 8.90
N SER A 164 7.37 -5.30 8.20
CA SER A 164 8.31 -4.42 7.49
C SER A 164 8.83 -3.24 8.32
N GLY A 165 8.32 -3.03 9.55
CA GLY A 165 8.65 -1.88 10.39
C GLY A 165 8.09 -0.55 9.87
N ASP A 166 7.03 -0.58 9.07
CA ASP A 166 6.35 0.61 8.56
C ASP A 166 5.38 1.18 9.61
N GLN A 167 5.96 1.85 10.59
CA GLN A 167 5.24 2.38 11.75
C GLN A 167 4.18 3.42 11.37
N GLY A 168 4.43 4.19 10.32
CA GLY A 168 3.50 5.22 9.84
C GLY A 168 2.22 4.61 9.29
N ALA A 169 2.35 3.64 8.39
CA ALA A 169 1.19 2.92 7.86
C ALA A 169 0.49 2.11 8.95
N ALA A 170 1.23 1.42 9.85
CA ALA A 170 0.65 0.67 10.94
C ALA A 170 -0.24 1.55 11.85
N ALA A 171 0.25 2.71 12.28
CA ALA A 171 -0.52 3.62 13.11
C ALA A 171 -1.78 4.15 12.41
N PHE A 172 -1.69 4.51 11.12
CA PHE A 172 -2.84 4.94 10.34
C PHE A 172 -3.89 3.82 10.19
N LEU A 173 -3.45 2.60 9.86
CA LEU A 173 -4.35 1.46 9.72
C LEU A 173 -5.08 1.16 11.04
N LEU A 174 -4.38 1.22 12.18
CA LEU A 174 -4.97 1.04 13.50
C LEU A 174 -6.03 2.11 13.83
N ASP A 175 -5.87 3.35 13.37
CA ASP A 175 -6.88 4.39 13.52
C ASP A 175 -8.13 4.15 12.65
N VAL A 176 -7.95 3.57 11.46
CA VAL A 176 -9.05 3.29 10.52
C VAL A 176 -9.82 2.01 10.87
N MET A 177 -9.15 0.97 11.35
CA MET A 177 -9.73 -0.37 11.57
C MET A 177 -10.99 -0.38 12.46
N PRO A 178 -11.11 0.44 13.53
CA PRO A 178 -12.33 0.47 14.34
C PRO A 178 -13.59 0.83 13.56
N HIS A 179 -13.48 1.57 12.46
CA HIS A 179 -14.62 2.00 11.63
C HIS A 179 -15.19 0.87 10.74
N VAL A 180 -14.44 -0.21 10.57
CA VAL A 180 -14.83 -1.37 9.74
C VAL A 180 -14.92 -2.67 10.52
N TYR A 181 -14.79 -2.60 11.85
CA TYR A 181 -14.84 -3.74 12.72
C TYR A 181 -16.26 -4.37 12.76
N GLY A 182 -16.33 -5.63 12.38
CA GLY A 182 -17.58 -6.39 12.31
C GLY A 182 -17.81 -7.36 13.47
N GLY A 183 -17.10 -7.22 14.61
CA GLY A 183 -17.25 -8.10 15.77
C GLY A 183 -16.45 -9.41 15.68
N ALA A 184 -15.33 -9.43 14.92
CA ALA A 184 -14.46 -10.60 14.86
C ALA A 184 -13.70 -10.81 16.19
N ASP A 185 -13.50 -12.07 16.57
CA ASP A 185 -12.66 -12.41 17.72
C ASP A 185 -11.19 -12.16 17.42
N PHE A 186 -10.47 -11.56 18.38
CA PHE A 186 -9.04 -11.37 18.29
C PHE A 186 -8.32 -12.60 18.87
N THR A 187 -7.52 -13.26 18.04
CA THR A 187 -6.54 -14.23 18.51
C THR A 187 -5.27 -13.51 18.96
N THR A 188 -4.42 -14.17 19.73
CA THR A 188 -3.10 -13.62 20.16
C THR A 188 -2.22 -13.22 18.98
N ASP A 189 -2.34 -13.92 17.86
CA ASP A 189 -1.55 -13.65 16.64
C ASP A 189 -2.17 -12.61 15.72
N HIS A 190 -3.36 -12.09 16.08
CA HIS A 190 -4.00 -11.06 15.25
C HIS A 190 -3.14 -9.79 15.21
N PRO A 191 -2.94 -9.16 14.02
CA PRO A 191 -2.04 -8.00 13.88
C PRO A 191 -2.32 -6.85 14.85
N VAL A 192 -3.58 -6.59 15.22
CA VAL A 192 -3.93 -5.57 16.22
C VAL A 192 -3.37 -5.93 17.60
N VAL A 193 -3.43 -7.20 17.99
CA VAL A 193 -2.86 -7.67 19.27
C VAL A 193 -1.32 -7.61 19.21
N ARG A 194 -0.72 -8.07 18.13
CA ARG A 194 0.74 -7.95 17.90
C ARG A 194 1.20 -6.50 18.00
N ALA A 195 0.45 -5.55 17.46
CA ALA A 195 0.78 -4.13 17.50
C ALA A 195 0.87 -3.55 18.92
N THR A 196 0.20 -4.14 19.92
CA THR A 196 0.34 -3.72 21.33
C THR A 196 1.72 -4.00 21.92
N MET A 197 2.47 -4.91 21.30
CA MET A 197 3.83 -5.29 21.68
C MET A 197 4.89 -4.72 20.71
N ASP A 198 4.53 -3.84 19.80
CA ASP A 198 5.46 -3.24 18.85
C ASP A 198 6.56 -2.45 19.57
N PRO A 199 7.83 -2.49 19.12
CA PRO A 199 8.91 -1.70 19.72
C PRO A 199 8.64 -0.19 19.68
N ASN A 200 7.86 0.29 18.72
CA ASN A 200 7.49 1.71 18.60
C ASN A 200 6.32 2.07 19.54
N ALA A 201 6.54 3.03 20.42
CA ALA A 201 5.53 3.48 21.38
C ALA A 201 4.28 4.09 20.72
N GLY A 202 4.43 4.76 19.57
CA GLY A 202 3.31 5.32 18.81
C GLY A 202 2.40 4.23 18.23
N VAL A 203 2.97 3.12 17.74
CA VAL A 203 2.20 1.96 17.27
C VAL A 203 1.48 1.29 18.43
N ARG A 204 2.15 1.09 19.58
CA ARG A 204 1.50 0.53 20.77
C ARG A 204 0.34 1.39 21.25
N LEU A 205 0.51 2.72 21.29
CA LEU A 205 -0.56 3.64 21.68
C LEU A 205 -1.74 3.55 20.71
N ALA A 206 -1.49 3.61 19.40
CA ALA A 206 -2.53 3.47 18.38
C ALA A 206 -3.28 2.12 18.49
N ALA A 207 -2.56 1.03 18.79
CA ALA A 207 -3.17 -0.28 19.01
C ALA A 207 -4.06 -0.32 20.25
N ALA A 208 -3.61 0.29 21.35
CA ALA A 208 -4.42 0.40 22.58
C ALA A 208 -5.69 1.24 22.35
N GLU A 209 -5.59 2.36 21.65
CA GLU A 209 -6.74 3.19 21.28
C GLU A 209 -7.71 2.45 20.36
N ALA A 210 -7.20 1.71 19.36
CA ALA A 210 -8.02 0.88 18.49
C ALA A 210 -8.78 -0.18 19.30
N LEU A 211 -8.12 -0.89 20.21
CA LEU A 211 -8.74 -1.90 21.08
C LEU A 211 -9.82 -1.30 21.98
N LEU A 212 -9.61 -0.10 22.53
CA LEU A 212 -10.64 0.60 23.31
C LEU A 212 -11.86 0.94 22.45
N ARG A 213 -11.66 1.38 21.20
CA ARG A 213 -12.75 1.70 20.27
C ARG A 213 -13.51 0.43 19.83
N PHE A 214 -12.83 -0.69 19.63
CA PHE A 214 -13.48 -1.99 19.37
C PHE A 214 -14.35 -2.43 20.55
N ASN A 215 -13.90 -2.18 21.78
CA ASN A 215 -14.60 -2.60 22.99
C ASN A 215 -15.83 -1.72 23.30
N ALA A 216 -15.90 -0.49 22.81
CA ALA A 216 -17.09 0.34 22.96
C ALA A 216 -18.35 -0.27 22.32
N GLY A 217 -18.17 -1.28 21.43
CA GLY A 217 -19.25 -2.04 20.79
C GLY A 217 -19.28 -3.55 21.08
N SER A 218 -18.26 -4.11 21.76
CA SER A 218 -18.13 -5.57 21.98
C SER A 218 -17.33 -5.87 23.24
N ARG A 219 -17.71 -6.89 24.00
CA ARG A 219 -16.95 -7.32 25.18
C ARG A 219 -15.68 -8.02 24.74
N LEU A 220 -14.51 -7.46 25.05
CA LEU A 220 -13.23 -8.16 25.00
C LEU A 220 -13.28 -9.36 25.94
N THR A 221 -13.27 -10.58 25.41
CA THR A 221 -13.43 -11.80 26.20
C THR A 221 -12.13 -12.30 26.81
N SER A 222 -10.95 -11.82 26.36
CA SER A 222 -9.67 -12.07 27.03
C SER A 222 -8.57 -11.13 26.52
N PHE A 223 -7.85 -10.48 27.42
CA PHE A 223 -6.53 -9.91 27.17
C PHE A 223 -5.47 -11.00 27.44
N PRO A 224 -4.50 -11.21 26.56
CA PRO A 224 -3.55 -12.30 26.72
C PRO A 224 -2.61 -12.15 27.92
N ASP A 225 -2.32 -10.93 28.37
CA ASP A 225 -1.48 -10.66 29.54
C ASP A 225 -1.62 -9.19 29.98
N PRO A 226 -2.36 -8.90 31.05
CA PRO A 226 -2.49 -7.56 31.59
C PRO A 226 -1.19 -7.02 32.20
N ASP A 227 -0.24 -7.87 32.60
CA ASP A 227 1.00 -7.47 33.27
C ASP A 227 2.10 -7.04 32.28
N GLY A 228 2.02 -7.45 31.01
CA GLY A 228 2.94 -7.03 29.94
C GLY A 228 2.75 -5.57 29.48
N PHE A 229 1.65 -4.92 29.85
CA PHE A 229 1.34 -3.53 29.45
C PHE A 229 2.05 -2.47 30.30
N MET A 230 2.60 -2.84 31.47
CA MET A 230 3.09 -1.87 32.47
C MET A 230 4.62 -1.82 32.61
N ASN A 231 5.40 -2.49 31.74
CA ASN A 231 6.87 -2.46 31.75
C ASN A 231 7.47 -1.74 30.57
#